data_7185566a8571ee80be2d182356ea85a2
#
_entry.id   7185566a8571ee80be2d182356ea85a2
#
_cell.length_a   1.000
_cell.length_b   1.000
_cell.length_c   1.000
_cell.angle_alpha   90.00
_cell.angle_beta   90.00
_cell.angle_gamma   90.00
#
_symmetry.space_group_name_H-M   'P 1'
#
loop_
_entity.id
_entity.type
_entity.pdbx_description
1 polymer ?
#
loop_
_entity_poly.entity_id
_entity_poly.type
_entity_poly.pdbx_seq_one_letter_code
_entity_poly.pdbx_strand_id
1 'polypeptide(L)'
;LGEGSFRDAESLLDQIASMDSSIELKDVEKIVGKIGYKKTAELAALILAGDLEKSLTYLSQINEEGYNLVQLTKDLIHYLRRALALNLSPKVEEFYKKELTSDNLETLKKHSALINPDKHINLIKSFIRAYSEMRYSPFPIAPLEVAIIENLK
;
A
#
# COMPACT_ATOMS: atom_id res chain seq x y z
N LEU A 1 -11.14 -13.44 -4.76
CA LEU A 1 -9.95 -12.61 -4.82
C LEU A 1 -10.20 -11.11 -4.83
N GLY A 2 -11.21 -10.63 -5.46
CA GLY A 2 -11.58 -9.23 -5.45
C GLY A 2 -12.77 -8.91 -4.55
N GLU A 3 -13.31 -9.88 -3.85
CA GLU A 3 -14.54 -9.70 -3.10
C GLU A 3 -14.48 -8.64 -2.04
N GLY A 4 -13.40 -8.58 -1.25
CA GLY A 4 -13.23 -7.57 -0.22
C GLY A 4 -13.15 -6.17 -0.81
N SER A 5 -12.33 -5.99 -1.84
CA SER A 5 -12.18 -4.72 -2.55
C SER A 5 -13.47 -4.31 -3.26
N PHE A 6 -14.19 -5.27 -3.83
CA PHE A 6 -15.46 -5.04 -4.51
C PHE A 6 -16.55 -4.60 -3.52
N ARG A 7 -16.63 -5.24 -2.36
CA ARG A 7 -17.58 -4.88 -1.32
C ARG A 7 -17.30 -3.49 -0.76
N ASP A 8 -16.03 -3.14 -0.57
CA ASP A 8 -15.63 -1.82 -0.12
C ASP A 8 -16.05 -0.76 -1.13
N ALA A 9 -15.86 -1.03 -2.43
CA ALA A 9 -16.27 -0.12 -3.49
C ALA A 9 -17.78 0.04 -3.53
N GLU A 10 -18.55 -1.04 -3.39
CA GLU A 10 -20.02 -0.99 -3.34
C GLU A 10 -20.53 -0.23 -2.12
N SER A 11 -19.96 -0.49 -0.94
CA SER A 11 -20.33 0.19 0.29
C SER A 11 -20.06 1.68 0.19
N LEU A 12 -18.91 2.05 -0.35
CA LEU A 12 -18.53 3.43 -0.57
C LEU A 12 -19.44 4.11 -1.59
N LEU A 13 -19.78 3.39 -2.67
CA LEU A 13 -20.69 3.89 -3.68
C LEU A 13 -22.08 4.16 -3.08
N ASP A 14 -22.60 3.25 -2.28
CA ASP A 14 -23.89 3.42 -1.61
C ASP A 14 -23.89 4.63 -0.69
N GLN A 15 -22.84 4.81 0.09
CA GLN A 15 -22.69 5.98 0.97
C GLN A 15 -22.70 7.28 0.17
N ILE A 16 -21.94 7.34 -0.90
CA ILE A 16 -21.79 8.53 -1.73
C ILE A 16 -23.09 8.79 -2.47
N ALA A 17 -23.73 7.77 -3.02
CA ALA A 17 -24.98 7.88 -3.74
C ALA A 17 -26.12 8.36 -2.83
N SER A 18 -26.11 8.03 -1.54
CA SER A 18 -27.08 8.53 -0.58
C SER A 18 -26.89 10.01 -0.26
N MET A 19 -25.70 10.55 -0.49
CA MET A 19 -25.36 11.95 -0.26
C MET A 19 -25.55 12.82 -1.51
N ASP A 20 -25.24 12.25 -2.68
CA ASP A 20 -25.33 12.96 -3.95
C ASP A 20 -25.57 11.97 -5.10
N SER A 21 -26.74 12.02 -5.69
CA SER A 21 -27.13 11.12 -6.77
C SER A 21 -26.42 11.41 -8.12
N SER A 22 -25.67 12.51 -8.23
CA SER A 22 -24.96 12.89 -9.46
C SER A 22 -23.56 12.31 -9.56
N ILE A 23 -23.08 11.58 -8.54
CA ILE A 23 -21.73 11.02 -8.50
C ILE A 23 -21.57 9.88 -9.50
N GLU A 24 -20.55 10.01 -10.36
CA GLU A 24 -20.21 9.00 -11.35
C GLU A 24 -19.25 7.94 -10.80
N LEU A 25 -19.23 6.76 -11.44
CA LEU A 25 -18.35 5.65 -11.06
C LEU A 25 -16.88 6.04 -11.01
N LYS A 26 -16.42 6.86 -11.96
CA LYS A 26 -15.03 7.32 -11.99
C LYS A 26 -14.63 8.13 -10.75
N ASP A 27 -15.60 8.85 -10.16
CA ASP A 27 -15.34 9.62 -8.92
C ASP A 27 -15.19 8.67 -7.74
N VAL A 28 -15.98 7.59 -7.70
CA VAL A 28 -15.85 6.54 -6.69
C VAL A 28 -14.49 5.85 -6.82
N GLU A 29 -14.09 5.52 -8.04
CA GLU A 29 -12.78 4.90 -8.29
C GLU A 29 -11.62 5.78 -7.81
N LYS A 30 -11.71 7.10 -8.02
CA LYS A 30 -10.70 8.04 -7.52
C LYS A 30 -10.64 8.04 -5.99
N ILE A 31 -11.80 8.02 -5.34
CA ILE A 31 -11.88 8.01 -3.87
C ILE A 31 -11.27 6.73 -3.32
N VAL A 32 -11.62 5.58 -3.88
CA VAL A 32 -11.08 4.27 -3.49
C VAL A 32 -9.56 4.26 -3.69
N GLY A 33 -9.07 4.79 -4.81
CA GLY A 33 -7.65 4.88 -5.09
C GLY A 33 -6.90 5.76 -4.09
N LYS A 34 -7.48 6.88 -3.67
CA LYS A 34 -6.89 7.76 -2.66
C LYS A 34 -6.81 7.07 -1.30
N ILE A 35 -7.86 6.34 -0.90
CA ILE A 35 -7.88 5.58 0.35
C ILE A 35 -6.81 4.50 0.32
N GLY A 36 -6.70 3.77 -0.79
CA GLY A 36 -5.69 2.73 -0.96
C GLY A 36 -4.28 3.28 -0.91
N TYR A 37 -4.02 4.40 -1.57
CA TYR A 37 -2.71 5.05 -1.54
C TYR A 37 -2.33 5.48 -0.13
N LYS A 38 -3.27 6.07 0.60
CA LYS A 38 -3.05 6.51 1.98
C LYS A 38 -2.71 5.32 2.88
N LYS A 39 -3.47 4.24 2.79
CA LYS A 39 -3.21 3.01 3.56
C LYS A 39 -1.84 2.42 3.25
N THR A 40 -1.49 2.38 1.98
CA THR A 40 -0.18 1.90 1.52
C THR A 40 0.95 2.75 2.08
N ALA A 41 0.84 4.07 2.00
CA ALA A 41 1.86 4.98 2.49
C ALA A 41 2.02 4.90 4.01
N GLU A 42 0.92 4.79 4.75
CA GLU A 42 0.95 4.65 6.20
C GLU A 42 1.60 3.34 6.64
N LEU A 43 1.26 2.23 5.97
CA LEU A 43 1.89 0.93 6.26
C LEU A 43 3.38 0.96 5.91
N ALA A 44 3.74 1.56 4.78
CA ALA A 44 5.14 1.72 4.38
C ALA A 44 5.93 2.50 5.44
N ALA A 45 5.35 3.57 5.98
CA ALA A 45 5.99 4.37 7.02
C ALA A 45 6.32 3.53 8.25
N LEU A 46 5.39 2.70 8.70
CA LEU A 46 5.58 1.83 9.86
C LEU A 46 6.64 0.76 9.60
N ILE A 47 6.64 0.18 8.42
CA ILE A 47 7.61 -0.83 8.01
C ILE A 47 9.02 -0.23 7.93
N LEU A 48 9.15 0.94 7.30
CA LEU A 48 10.43 1.61 7.17
C LEU A 48 10.97 2.11 8.50
N ALA A 49 10.09 2.43 9.44
CA ALA A 49 10.47 2.77 10.81
C ALA A 49 10.93 1.54 11.60
N GLY A 50 10.71 0.34 11.10
CA GLY A 50 11.09 -0.90 11.78
C GLY A 50 10.17 -1.27 12.92
N ASP A 51 8.98 -0.70 12.98
CA ASP A 51 8.03 -0.94 14.07
C ASP A 51 7.16 -2.16 13.73
N LEU A 52 7.60 -3.33 14.17
CA LEU A 52 6.90 -4.59 13.91
C LEU A 52 5.50 -4.61 14.51
N GLU A 53 5.37 -4.23 15.75
CA GLU A 53 4.09 -4.26 16.45
C GLU A 53 3.04 -3.39 15.76
N LYS A 54 3.38 -2.14 15.47
CA LYS A 54 2.46 -1.22 14.80
C LYS A 54 2.16 -1.64 13.37
N SER A 55 3.15 -2.19 12.67
CA SER A 55 2.95 -2.70 11.31
C SER A 55 1.93 -3.83 11.28
N LEU A 56 2.05 -4.80 12.18
CA LEU A 56 1.13 -5.92 12.27
C LEU A 56 -0.26 -5.49 12.75
N THR A 57 -0.33 -4.57 13.71
CA THR A 57 -1.60 -4.03 14.20
C THR A 57 -2.34 -3.30 13.09
N TYR A 58 -1.64 -2.47 12.34
CA TYR A 58 -2.25 -1.74 11.22
C TYR A 58 -2.73 -2.69 10.14
N LEU A 59 -1.92 -3.70 9.80
CA LEU A 59 -2.31 -4.71 8.81
C LEU A 59 -3.58 -5.45 9.24
N SER A 60 -3.68 -5.80 10.51
CA SER A 60 -4.88 -6.45 11.05
C SER A 60 -6.11 -5.56 10.92
N GLN A 61 -5.98 -4.27 11.20
CA GLN A 61 -7.06 -3.30 11.04
C GLN A 61 -7.55 -3.22 9.60
N ILE A 62 -6.61 -3.15 8.64
CA ILE A 62 -6.93 -3.12 7.21
C ILE A 62 -7.68 -4.39 6.82
N ASN A 63 -7.24 -5.54 7.33
CA ASN A 63 -7.87 -6.82 7.05
C ASN A 63 -9.28 -6.89 7.61
N GLU A 64 -9.49 -6.41 8.85
CA GLU A 64 -10.81 -6.36 9.47
C GLU A 64 -11.78 -5.44 8.73
N GLU A 65 -11.28 -4.38 8.12
CA GLU A 65 -12.07 -3.48 7.30
C GLU A 65 -12.49 -4.10 5.96
N GLY A 66 -11.99 -5.29 5.64
CA GLY A 66 -12.32 -5.99 4.40
C GLY A 66 -11.55 -5.50 3.19
N TYR A 67 -10.46 -4.74 3.38
CA TYR A 67 -9.66 -4.26 2.27
C TYR A 67 -8.90 -5.41 1.60
N ASN A 68 -8.75 -5.33 0.28
CA ASN A 68 -8.06 -6.37 -0.49
C ASN A 68 -6.56 -6.36 -0.21
N LEU A 69 -6.07 -7.35 0.54
CA LEU A 69 -4.67 -7.44 0.93
C LEU A 69 -3.74 -7.78 -0.23
N VAL A 70 -4.22 -8.49 -1.24
CA VAL A 70 -3.42 -8.79 -2.44
C VAL A 70 -3.13 -7.48 -3.18
N GLN A 71 -4.14 -6.64 -3.34
CA GLN A 71 -3.99 -5.33 -3.96
C GLN A 71 -3.09 -4.42 -3.11
N LEU A 72 -3.28 -4.43 -1.79
CA LEU A 72 -2.44 -3.67 -0.87
C LEU A 72 -0.96 -4.06 -1.02
N THR A 73 -0.67 -5.36 -1.10
CA THR A 73 0.70 -5.85 -1.25
C THR A 73 1.32 -5.40 -2.56
N LYS A 74 0.55 -5.47 -3.64
CA LYS A 74 1.00 -4.97 -4.95
C LYS A 74 1.34 -3.48 -4.89
N ASP A 75 0.46 -2.69 -4.29
CA ASP A 75 0.64 -1.25 -4.14
C ASP A 75 1.85 -0.94 -3.26
N LEU A 76 2.03 -1.71 -2.19
CA LEU A 76 3.17 -1.57 -1.27
C LEU A 76 4.50 -1.83 -1.98
N ILE A 77 4.55 -2.87 -2.81
CA ILE A 77 5.73 -3.18 -3.62
C ILE A 77 6.08 -2.00 -4.53
N HIS A 78 5.09 -1.46 -5.24
CA HIS A 78 5.30 -0.32 -6.13
C HIS A 78 5.73 0.94 -5.37
N TYR A 79 5.13 1.18 -4.21
CA TYR A 79 5.47 2.32 -3.37
C TYR A 79 6.92 2.24 -2.87
N LEU A 80 7.30 1.10 -2.32
CA LEU A 80 8.66 0.90 -1.81
C LEU A 80 9.71 0.93 -2.92
N ARG A 81 9.38 0.40 -4.08
CA ARG A 81 10.25 0.45 -5.25
C ARG A 81 10.53 1.90 -5.68
N ARG A 82 9.48 2.74 -5.67
CA ARG A 82 9.63 4.17 -5.99
C ARG A 82 10.48 4.88 -4.93
N ALA A 83 10.25 4.57 -3.66
CA ALA A 83 11.05 5.14 -2.57
C ALA A 83 12.52 4.74 -2.70
N LEU A 84 12.79 3.48 -3.03
CA LEU A 84 14.16 2.99 -3.26
C LEU A 84 14.81 3.69 -4.46
N ALA A 85 14.09 3.78 -5.57
CA ALA A 85 14.60 4.45 -6.77
C ALA A 85 14.95 5.91 -6.50
N LEU A 86 14.10 6.60 -5.78
CA LEU A 86 14.30 8.00 -5.42
C LEU A 86 15.49 8.19 -4.48
N ASN A 87 15.71 7.24 -3.56
CA ASN A 87 16.88 7.24 -2.67
C ASN A 87 18.19 7.09 -3.46
N LEU A 88 18.21 6.16 -4.40
CA LEU A 88 19.41 5.85 -5.19
C LEU A 88 19.66 6.83 -6.32
N SER A 89 18.60 7.40 -6.90
CA SER A 89 18.68 8.32 -8.03
C SER A 89 17.67 9.45 -7.87
N PRO A 90 18.03 10.53 -7.17
CA PRO A 90 17.10 11.64 -6.93
C PRO A 90 16.50 12.27 -8.19
N LYS A 91 17.14 12.11 -9.34
CA LYS A 91 16.66 12.63 -10.63
C LYS A 91 15.32 12.03 -11.05
N VAL A 92 14.96 10.82 -10.56
CA VAL A 92 13.68 10.21 -10.90
C VAL A 92 12.49 10.98 -10.35
N GLU A 93 12.71 11.92 -9.41
CA GLU A 93 11.67 12.81 -8.90
C GLU A 93 10.90 13.50 -10.02
N GLU A 94 11.59 13.87 -11.10
CA GLU A 94 10.97 14.56 -12.24
C GLU A 94 9.88 13.71 -12.91
N PHE A 95 10.06 12.38 -12.94
CA PHE A 95 9.04 11.48 -13.46
C PHE A 95 7.84 11.39 -12.52
N TYR A 96 8.11 11.34 -11.22
CA TYR A 96 7.04 11.19 -10.22
C TYR A 96 6.21 12.45 -10.05
N LYS A 97 6.78 13.62 -10.30
CA LYS A 97 6.04 14.90 -10.29
C LYS A 97 4.85 14.90 -11.25
N LYS A 98 4.96 14.16 -12.35
CA LYS A 98 3.90 14.07 -13.35
C LYS A 98 2.75 13.17 -12.92
N GLU A 99 3.01 12.22 -12.03
CA GLU A 99 2.05 11.19 -11.61
C GLU A 99 1.45 11.45 -10.24
N LEU A 100 2.19 12.11 -9.35
CA LEU A 100 1.81 12.27 -7.95
C LEU A 100 1.42 13.72 -7.64
N THR A 101 0.50 13.89 -6.70
CA THR A 101 0.23 15.21 -6.12
C THR A 101 1.47 15.69 -5.37
N SER A 102 1.56 17.00 -5.11
CA SER A 102 2.68 17.54 -4.35
C SER A 102 2.77 16.95 -2.95
N ASP A 103 1.62 16.71 -2.30
CA ASP A 103 1.57 16.11 -0.97
C ASP A 103 2.05 14.66 -0.99
N ASN A 104 1.63 13.88 -1.97
CA ASN A 104 2.06 12.49 -2.10
C ASN A 104 3.54 12.39 -2.43
N LEU A 105 4.05 13.30 -3.26
CA LEU A 105 5.47 13.35 -3.57
C LEU A 105 6.31 13.69 -2.34
N GLU A 106 5.88 14.66 -1.53
CA GLU A 106 6.57 15.02 -0.29
C GLU A 106 6.61 13.84 0.68
N THR A 107 5.51 13.12 0.82
CA THR A 107 5.45 11.92 1.66
C THR A 107 6.40 10.84 1.14
N LEU A 108 6.42 10.61 -0.16
CA LEU A 108 7.33 9.65 -0.79
C LEU A 108 8.80 10.03 -0.55
N LYS A 109 9.13 11.33 -0.66
CA LYS A 109 10.47 11.82 -0.40
C LYS A 109 10.90 11.58 1.04
N LYS A 110 10.01 11.80 2.00
CA LYS A 110 10.27 11.51 3.41
C LYS A 110 10.56 10.03 3.63
N HIS A 111 9.77 9.16 3.03
CA HIS A 111 9.97 7.71 3.14
C HIS A 111 11.24 7.27 2.42
N SER A 112 11.56 7.88 1.29
CA SER A 112 12.79 7.63 0.55
C SER A 112 14.03 7.88 1.42
N ALA A 113 14.00 8.91 2.26
CA ALA A 113 15.11 9.22 3.15
C ALA A 113 15.34 8.12 4.21
N LEU A 114 14.32 7.30 4.49
CA LEU A 114 14.42 6.20 5.45
C LEU A 114 14.93 4.89 4.82
N ILE A 115 15.08 4.87 3.51
CA ILE A 115 15.50 3.65 2.80
C ILE A 115 16.96 3.33 3.09
N ASN A 116 17.21 2.10 3.49
CA ASN A 116 18.53 1.47 3.50
C ASN A 116 18.53 0.45 2.36
N PRO A 117 19.23 0.72 1.23
CA PRO A 117 19.13 -0.15 0.06
C PRO A 117 19.44 -1.61 0.34
N ASP A 118 20.47 -1.90 1.12
CA ASP A 118 20.88 -3.29 1.40
C ASP A 118 19.77 -4.07 2.12
N LYS A 119 19.15 -3.43 3.09
CA LYS A 119 18.07 -4.02 3.88
C LYS A 119 16.75 -4.06 3.09
N HIS A 120 16.40 -2.96 2.46
CA HIS A 120 15.08 -2.80 1.88
C HIS A 120 14.91 -3.45 0.51
N ILE A 121 16.00 -3.72 -0.21
CA ILE A 121 15.96 -4.58 -1.41
C ILE A 121 15.46 -5.96 -1.01
N ASN A 122 15.97 -6.52 0.08
CA ASN A 122 15.52 -7.83 0.57
C ASN A 122 14.07 -7.79 1.04
N LEU A 123 13.66 -6.70 1.68
CA LEU A 123 12.28 -6.48 2.08
C LEU A 123 11.33 -6.52 0.87
N ILE A 124 11.67 -5.79 -0.18
CA ILE A 124 10.87 -5.74 -1.41
C ILE A 124 10.79 -7.13 -2.06
N LYS A 125 11.90 -7.85 -2.11
CA LYS A 125 11.91 -9.23 -2.62
C LYS A 125 11.00 -10.16 -1.82
N SER A 126 10.98 -9.99 -0.49
CA SER A 126 10.08 -10.75 0.38
C SER A 126 8.62 -10.46 0.09
N PHE A 127 8.28 -9.19 -0.18
CA PHE A 127 6.92 -8.82 -0.53
C PHE A 127 6.51 -9.33 -1.91
N ILE A 128 7.43 -9.36 -2.86
CA ILE A 128 7.16 -9.95 -4.19
C ILE A 128 6.82 -11.45 -4.03
N ARG A 129 7.59 -12.17 -3.20
CA ARG A 129 7.32 -13.57 -2.90
C ARG A 129 5.97 -13.73 -2.21
N ALA A 130 5.70 -12.90 -1.19
CA ALA A 130 4.42 -12.92 -0.47
C ALA A 130 3.24 -12.66 -1.43
N TYR A 131 3.38 -11.70 -2.32
CA TYR A 131 2.36 -11.39 -3.31
C TYR A 131 2.02 -12.62 -4.17
N SER A 132 3.06 -13.32 -4.62
CA SER A 132 2.89 -14.55 -5.41
C SER A 132 2.18 -15.65 -4.61
N GLU A 133 2.55 -15.83 -3.35
CA GLU A 133 1.97 -16.84 -2.47
C GLU A 133 0.54 -16.53 -2.04
N MET A 134 0.21 -15.26 -1.83
CA MET A 134 -1.11 -14.81 -1.42
C MET A 134 -2.22 -15.24 -2.39
N ARG A 135 -1.89 -15.32 -3.66
CA ARG A 135 -2.86 -15.67 -4.71
C ARG A 135 -3.39 -17.09 -4.59
N TYR A 136 -2.65 -17.96 -3.92
CA TYR A 136 -2.97 -19.38 -3.79
C TYR A 136 -3.20 -19.79 -2.34
N SER A 137 -3.06 -18.86 -1.40
CA SER A 137 -3.25 -19.15 0.02
C SER A 137 -4.73 -19.02 0.42
N PRO A 138 -5.25 -19.96 1.23
CA PRO A 138 -6.57 -19.79 1.83
C PRO A 138 -6.59 -18.66 2.87
N PHE A 139 -5.41 -18.23 3.34
CA PHE A 139 -5.26 -17.12 4.29
C PHE A 139 -4.32 -16.07 3.71
N PRO A 140 -4.82 -15.16 2.85
CA PRO A 140 -3.97 -14.20 2.15
C PRO A 140 -3.11 -13.32 3.06
N ILE A 141 -3.58 -13.01 4.27
CA ILE A 141 -2.84 -12.19 5.21
C ILE A 141 -1.54 -12.88 5.68
N ALA A 142 -1.52 -14.21 5.76
CA ALA A 142 -0.42 -14.95 6.35
C ALA A 142 0.93 -14.75 5.62
N PRO A 143 1.03 -14.89 4.30
CA PRO A 143 2.29 -14.61 3.61
C PRO A 143 2.81 -13.18 3.82
N LEU A 144 1.91 -12.22 3.84
CA LEU A 144 2.28 -10.83 4.06
C LEU A 144 2.76 -10.58 5.49
N GLU A 145 2.07 -11.12 6.49
CA GLU A 145 2.50 -11.03 7.89
C GLU A 145 3.90 -11.63 8.07
N VAL A 146 4.13 -12.82 7.51
CA VAL A 146 5.41 -13.51 7.62
C VAL A 146 6.53 -12.69 6.99
N ALA A 147 6.28 -12.07 5.83
CA ALA A 147 7.27 -11.22 5.18
C ALA A 147 7.64 -10.02 6.07
N ILE A 148 6.65 -9.40 6.70
CA ILE A 148 6.89 -8.28 7.63
C ILE A 148 7.71 -8.76 8.83
N ILE A 149 7.32 -9.89 9.44
CA ILE A 149 8.01 -10.45 10.61
C ILE A 149 9.46 -10.78 10.27
N GLU A 150 9.71 -11.46 9.16
CA GLU A 150 11.07 -11.85 8.76
C GLU A 150 12.00 -10.64 8.60
N ASN A 151 11.49 -9.53 8.16
CA ASN A 151 12.31 -8.36 7.86
C ASN A 151 12.42 -7.37 9.04
N LEU A 152 11.48 -7.39 9.98
CA LEU A 152 11.44 -6.43 11.09
C LEU A 152 11.77 -7.01 12.46
N LYS A 153 11.80 -8.35 12.58
CA LYS A 153 12.15 -8.98 13.85
C LYS A 153 13.56 -8.68 14.34
#